data_9c1e15d37b1023a26960d9e1be2b33cc
#
_entry.id   9c1e15d37b1023a26960d9e1be2b33cc
#
_cell.length_a   1.000
_cell.length_b   1.000
_cell.length_c   1.000
_cell.angle_alpha   90.00
_cell.angle_beta   90.00
_cell.angle_gamma   90.00
#
_symmetry.space_group_name_H-M   'P 1'
#
loop_
_entity.id
_entity.type
_entity.pdbx_description
1 polymer ?
#
loop_
_entity_poly.entity_id
_entity_poly.type
_entity_poly.pdbx_seq_one_letter_code
_entity_poly.pdbx_strand_id
1 'polypeptide(L)'
;AAFRCDLHWKELVGGDIIISMPYEWWNKFNNSDIEVKNRIDKPVNENFISALSSSFDDFNKAYNEDGLKIDEFESFGACVHTMKTFLEGYDEFIALIRSRMIGK
;
A
#
# COMPACT_ATOMS: atom_id res chain seq x y z
N ALA A 1 2.03 -3.06 3.12
CA ALA A 1 1.84 -1.79 2.42
C ALA A 1 2.70 -1.74 1.16
N ALA A 2 2.15 -1.27 0.06
CA ALA A 2 2.88 -1.16 -1.19
C ALA A 2 3.84 0.05 -1.15
N PHE A 3 5.12 -0.21 -1.37
CA PHE A 3 6.12 0.85 -1.51
C PHE A 3 6.05 1.47 -2.90
N ARG A 4 5.92 2.81 -2.95
CA ARG A 4 5.83 3.56 -4.21
C ARG A 4 6.67 4.83 -4.21
N CYS A 5 7.27 5.17 -3.09
CA CYS A 5 8.20 6.28 -2.93
C CYS A 5 9.12 6.04 -1.74
N ASP A 6 10.18 6.81 -1.63
CA ASP A 6 11.17 6.73 -0.57
C ASP A 6 10.62 7.09 0.82
N LEU A 7 9.58 7.89 0.89
CA LEU A 7 8.91 8.20 2.17
C LEU A 7 8.33 6.94 2.85
N HIS A 8 7.90 5.92 2.09
CA HIS A 8 7.34 4.71 2.65
C HIS A 8 8.32 3.92 3.52
N TRP A 9 9.61 3.90 3.22
CA TRP A 9 10.58 3.27 4.11
C TRP A 9 11.14 4.25 5.14
N LYS A 10 11.31 5.52 4.74
CA LYS A 10 11.95 6.53 5.55
C LYS A 10 11.13 6.92 6.78
N GLU A 11 9.83 7.11 6.61
CA GLU A 11 8.94 7.54 7.70
C GLU A 11 8.39 6.37 8.54
N LEU A 12 8.52 5.12 8.08
CA LEU A 12 8.11 3.93 8.82
C LEU A 12 9.26 3.29 9.64
N VAL A 13 10.43 3.89 9.68
CA VAL A 13 11.56 3.38 10.47
C VAL A 13 11.31 3.60 11.96
N GLY A 14 11.47 2.54 12.74
CA GLY A 14 11.28 2.50 14.20
C GLY A 14 10.00 1.79 14.61
N GLY A 15 9.81 1.62 15.92
CA GLY A 15 8.64 0.96 16.46
C GLY A 15 8.64 -0.56 16.28
N ASP A 16 7.56 -1.18 16.75
CA ASP A 16 7.35 -2.63 16.69
C ASP A 16 6.43 -2.99 15.53
N ILE A 17 6.93 -2.77 14.29
CA ILE A 17 6.21 -3.08 13.06
C ILE A 17 7.03 -3.99 12.14
N ILE A 18 6.35 -4.89 11.44
CA ILE A 18 6.94 -5.73 10.39
C ILE A 18 6.62 -5.10 9.04
N ILE A 19 7.67 -4.78 8.29
CA ILE A 19 7.56 -4.18 6.95
C ILE A 19 7.85 -5.25 5.90
N SER A 20 6.92 -5.48 4.97
CA SER A 20 7.13 -6.28 3.78
C SER A 20 7.50 -5.39 2.61
N MET A 21 8.75 -5.48 2.19
CA MET A 21 9.32 -4.63 1.15
C MET A 21 9.62 -5.44 -0.11
N PRO A 22 9.11 -5.06 -1.30
CA PRO A 22 9.51 -5.66 -2.56
C PRO A 22 11.01 -5.47 -2.83
N TYR A 23 11.62 -6.46 -3.51
CA TYR A 23 13.06 -6.47 -3.79
C TYR A 23 13.57 -5.17 -4.45
N GLU A 24 12.82 -4.61 -5.39
CA GLU A 24 13.20 -3.37 -6.07
C GLU A 24 13.36 -2.20 -5.10
N TRP A 25 12.45 -2.07 -4.12
CA TRP A 25 12.50 -1.03 -3.10
C TRP A 25 13.60 -1.30 -2.07
N TRP A 26 13.78 -2.57 -1.68
CA TRP A 26 14.89 -2.98 -0.83
C TRP A 26 16.25 -2.62 -1.46
N ASN A 27 16.42 -2.90 -2.76
CA ASN A 27 17.64 -2.57 -3.49
C ASN A 27 17.85 -1.06 -3.60
N LYS A 28 16.81 -0.28 -3.87
CA LYS A 28 16.88 1.19 -3.87
C LYS A 28 17.27 1.73 -2.49
N PHE A 29 16.70 1.19 -1.43
CA PHE A 29 17.02 1.59 -0.06
C PHE A 29 18.49 1.30 0.30
N ASN A 30 18.98 0.10 0.02
CA ASN A 30 20.35 -0.29 0.30
C ASN A 30 21.39 0.52 -0.49
N ASN A 31 21.04 1.01 -1.67
CA ASN A 31 21.92 1.85 -2.50
C ASN A 31 21.68 3.34 -2.31
N SER A 32 20.91 3.75 -1.32
CA SER A 32 20.64 5.15 -0.98
C SER A 32 21.52 5.60 0.19
N ASP A 33 21.81 6.89 0.22
CA ASP A 33 22.51 7.55 1.35
C ASP A 33 21.51 8.02 2.43
N ILE A 34 20.32 7.42 2.48
CA ILE A 34 19.28 7.81 3.45
C ILE A 34 19.69 7.36 4.84
N GLU A 35 19.82 8.34 5.72
CA GLU A 35 20.08 8.08 7.14
C GLU A 35 18.91 7.33 7.79
N VAL A 36 19.23 6.18 8.37
CA VAL A 36 18.26 5.36 9.14
C VAL A 36 18.11 5.96 10.53
N LYS A 37 16.97 6.62 10.75
CA LYS A 37 16.57 7.20 12.04
C LYS A 37 15.17 6.73 12.40
N ASN A 38 14.88 6.61 13.71
CA ASN A 38 13.52 6.44 14.18
C ASN A 38 12.67 7.65 13.76
N ARG A 39 11.61 7.40 12.99
CA ARG A 39 10.69 8.42 12.48
C ARG A 39 9.22 8.07 12.65
N ILE A 40 8.93 6.82 13.03
CA ILE A 40 7.55 6.35 13.15
C ILE A 40 6.74 7.16 14.17
N ASP A 41 7.40 7.65 15.20
CA ASP A 41 6.77 8.48 16.25
C ASP A 41 6.63 9.96 15.84
N LYS A 42 7.17 10.34 14.70
CA LYS A 42 7.06 11.70 14.20
C LYS A 42 5.66 11.96 13.65
N PRO A 43 4.94 12.93 14.18
CA PRO A 43 3.61 13.24 13.68
C PRO A 43 3.65 13.70 12.22
N VAL A 44 2.66 13.31 11.45
CA VAL A 44 2.45 13.80 10.08
C VAL A 44 2.08 15.29 10.15
N ASN A 45 2.58 16.07 9.21
CA ASN A 45 2.27 17.49 9.14
C ASN A 45 0.77 17.70 8.91
N GLU A 46 0.12 18.40 9.84
CA GLU A 46 -1.32 18.64 9.85
C GLU A 46 -1.81 19.39 8.59
N ASN A 47 -0.96 20.19 7.96
CA ASN A 47 -1.32 20.86 6.71
C ASN A 47 -1.58 19.89 5.58
N PHE A 48 -0.83 18.76 5.52
CA PHE A 48 -1.07 17.71 4.53
C PHE A 48 -2.36 16.97 4.82
N ILE A 49 -2.62 16.65 6.08
CA ILE A 49 -3.86 15.99 6.50
C ILE A 49 -5.06 16.88 6.16
N SER A 50 -5.01 18.15 6.52
CA SER A 50 -6.08 19.13 6.24
C SER A 50 -6.33 19.30 4.74
N ALA A 51 -5.26 19.40 3.94
CA ALA A 51 -5.38 19.53 2.49
C ALA A 51 -6.03 18.30 1.85
N LEU A 52 -5.64 17.09 2.28
CA LEU A 52 -6.22 15.84 1.79
C LEU A 52 -7.67 15.67 2.26
N SER A 53 -7.96 15.96 3.53
CA SER A 53 -9.31 15.88 4.10
C SER A 53 -10.30 16.82 3.44
N SER A 54 -9.85 18.00 3.04
CA SER A 54 -10.71 18.99 2.34
C SER A 54 -10.91 18.68 0.85
N SER A 55 -10.00 17.88 0.26
CA SER A 55 -10.00 17.62 -1.19
C SER A 55 -10.58 16.26 -1.56
N PHE A 56 -10.54 15.28 -0.65
CA PHE A 56 -10.89 13.90 -0.95
C PHE A 56 -11.71 13.26 0.16
N ASP A 57 -12.99 12.99 -0.11
CA ASP A 57 -13.89 12.30 0.83
C ASP A 57 -13.40 10.88 1.14
N ASP A 58 -12.87 10.17 0.15
CA ASP A 58 -12.31 8.83 0.32
C ASP A 58 -11.07 8.80 1.22
N PHE A 59 -10.32 9.92 1.29
CA PHE A 59 -9.23 10.04 2.25
C PHE A 59 -9.77 10.04 3.68
N ASN A 60 -10.83 10.79 3.95
CA ASN A 60 -11.46 10.85 5.28
C ASN A 60 -11.98 9.48 5.71
N LYS A 61 -12.60 8.75 4.79
CA LYS A 61 -13.08 7.37 5.03
C LYS A 61 -11.94 6.41 5.37
N ALA A 62 -10.79 6.54 4.70
CA ALA A 62 -9.64 5.66 4.94
C ALA A 62 -8.79 6.07 6.15
N TYR A 63 -8.73 7.37 6.44
CA TYR A 63 -7.85 7.92 7.47
C TYR A 63 -8.45 7.85 8.88
N ASN A 64 -9.75 8.10 9.00
CA ASN A 64 -10.43 8.07 10.28
C ASN A 64 -10.66 6.62 10.74
N GLU A 65 -10.49 6.36 12.04
CA GLU A 65 -10.64 5.03 12.65
C GLU A 65 -12.01 4.41 12.34
N ASP A 66 -13.08 5.20 12.45
CA ASP A 66 -14.46 4.79 12.17
C ASP A 66 -14.97 5.34 10.81
N GLY A 67 -14.07 5.62 9.88
CA GLY A 67 -14.40 6.26 8.62
C GLY A 67 -15.19 5.40 7.63
N LEU A 68 -15.10 4.05 7.77
CA LEU A 68 -15.84 3.07 6.96
C LEU A 68 -16.59 2.10 7.88
N LYS A 69 -17.85 1.85 7.56
CA LYS A 69 -18.60 0.73 8.12
C LYS A 69 -18.25 -0.55 7.37
N ILE A 70 -18.55 -1.71 7.98
CA ILE A 70 -18.20 -3.02 7.42
C ILE A 70 -18.81 -3.23 6.02
N ASP A 71 -20.04 -2.82 5.81
CA ASP A 71 -20.77 -2.92 4.54
C ASP A 71 -20.26 -1.95 3.45
N GLU A 72 -19.57 -0.88 3.82
CA GLU A 72 -19.01 0.08 2.87
C GLU A 72 -17.70 -0.41 2.22
N PHE A 73 -17.00 -1.40 2.82
CA PHE A 73 -15.76 -1.94 2.24
C PHE A 73 -15.96 -2.59 0.89
N GLU A 74 -17.13 -3.20 0.63
CA GLU A 74 -17.44 -3.83 -0.66
C GLU A 74 -17.42 -2.84 -1.83
N SER A 75 -17.77 -1.58 -1.58
CA SER A 75 -17.82 -0.53 -2.60
C SER A 75 -16.67 0.47 -2.53
N PHE A 76 -15.83 0.39 -1.48
CA PHE A 76 -14.71 1.30 -1.33
C PHE A 76 -13.64 1.05 -2.40
N GLY A 77 -13.30 2.09 -3.18
CA GLY A 77 -12.50 1.96 -4.38
C GLY A 77 -11.16 1.25 -4.21
N ALA A 78 -10.45 1.47 -3.10
CA ALA A 78 -9.18 0.80 -2.82
C ALA A 78 -9.36 -0.71 -2.57
N CYS A 79 -10.43 -1.11 -1.89
CA CYS A 79 -10.75 -2.52 -1.65
C CYS A 79 -11.16 -3.22 -2.94
N VAL A 80 -12.04 -2.58 -3.73
CA VAL A 80 -12.48 -3.08 -5.03
C VAL A 80 -11.28 -3.27 -5.98
N HIS A 81 -10.40 -2.28 -6.07
CA HIS A 81 -9.20 -2.36 -6.92
C HIS A 81 -8.26 -3.48 -6.49
N THR A 82 -8.02 -3.62 -5.20
CA THR A 82 -7.14 -4.67 -4.66
C THR A 82 -7.73 -6.06 -4.94
N MET A 83 -9.01 -6.26 -4.68
CA MET A 83 -9.69 -7.53 -4.96
C MET A 83 -9.64 -7.88 -6.44
N LYS A 84 -9.92 -6.91 -7.32
CA LYS A 84 -9.83 -7.09 -8.76
C LYS A 84 -8.43 -7.54 -9.21
N THR A 85 -7.38 -6.91 -8.69
CA THR A 85 -5.99 -7.27 -8.99
C THR A 85 -5.67 -8.72 -8.59
N PHE A 86 -6.16 -9.18 -7.44
CA PHE A 86 -5.97 -10.57 -7.03
C PHE A 86 -6.71 -11.55 -7.93
N LEU A 87 -7.95 -11.25 -8.32
CA LEU A 87 -8.72 -12.10 -9.24
C LEU A 87 -8.09 -12.18 -10.62
N GLU A 88 -7.63 -11.06 -11.15
CA GLU A 88 -6.89 -11.01 -12.43
C GLU A 88 -5.61 -11.87 -12.36
N GLY A 89 -4.82 -11.75 -11.30
CA GLY A 89 -3.63 -12.58 -11.09
C GLY A 89 -3.93 -14.08 -10.97
N TYR A 90 -5.05 -14.44 -10.36
CA TYR A 90 -5.53 -15.83 -10.32
C TYR A 90 -5.87 -16.35 -11.72
N ASP A 91 -6.62 -15.57 -12.48
CA ASP A 91 -7.02 -15.95 -13.85
C ASP A 91 -5.80 -16.10 -14.79
N GLU A 92 -4.83 -15.19 -14.69
CA GLU A 92 -3.56 -15.27 -15.42
C GLU A 92 -2.78 -16.54 -15.06
N PHE A 93 -2.73 -16.89 -13.77
CA PHE A 93 -2.05 -18.10 -13.31
C PHE A 93 -2.73 -19.37 -13.84
N ILE A 94 -4.05 -19.44 -13.80
CA ILE A 94 -4.82 -20.54 -14.37
C ILE A 94 -4.60 -20.64 -15.88
N ALA A 95 -4.62 -19.51 -16.60
CA ALA A 95 -4.34 -19.48 -18.03
C ALA A 95 -2.94 -20.00 -18.36
N LEU A 96 -1.94 -19.62 -17.56
CA LEU A 96 -0.56 -20.12 -17.71
C LEU A 96 -0.49 -21.65 -17.54
N ILE A 97 -1.10 -22.18 -16.49
CA ILE A 97 -1.15 -23.64 -16.26
C ILE A 97 -1.81 -24.35 -17.45
N ARG A 98 -2.99 -23.88 -17.87
CA ARG A 98 -3.72 -24.45 -19.01
C ARG A 98 -2.88 -24.45 -20.29
N SER A 99 -2.16 -23.36 -20.57
CA SER A 99 -1.28 -23.28 -21.75
C SER A 99 -0.14 -24.31 -21.73
N ARG A 100 0.33 -24.68 -20.55
CA ARG A 100 1.37 -25.71 -20.38
C ARG A 100 0.84 -27.14 -20.46
N MET A 101 -0.41 -27.36 -20.03
CA MET A 101 -1.06 -28.68 -20.07
C MET A 101 -1.48 -29.10 -21.48
N ILE A 102 -1.87 -28.14 -22.33
CA ILE A 102 -2.40 -28.45 -23.69
C ILE A 102 -1.25 -28.69 -24.68
N GLY A 103 0.00 -28.42 -24.30
CA GLY A 103 1.16 -28.57 -25.19
C GLY A 103 1.18 -27.51 -26.32
N LYS A 104 2.36 -27.16 -26.75
CA LYS A 104 2.53 -26.38 -28.00
C LYS A 104 2.29 -27.29 -29.21
#